data_5d789111c73a54102dcbacaa01e71aab
#
_entry.id   5d789111c73a54102dcbacaa01e71aab
#
_cell.length_a   1.000
_cell.length_b   1.000
_cell.length_c   1.000
_cell.angle_alpha   90.00
_cell.angle_beta   90.00
_cell.angle_gamma   90.00
#
_symmetry.space_group_name_H-M   'P 1'
#
loop_
_entity.id
_entity.type
_entity.pdbx_description
1 polymer ?
#
loop_
_entity_poly.entity_id
_entity_poly.type
_entity_poly.pdbx_seq_one_letter_code
_entity_poly.pdbx_strand_id
1 'polypeptide(L)'
;MQITDLKTLDYPPLTNDLEEAKSHLDKYGMALIKDVLSREEVEEMDQRLNEQFLGEEKYQVGSKIRGDEGFGIESSEEEKVSRLVWNLINKGDCFLKLIDHPKILPLIQHMIGERVCLCSMGAHMNGSGNERMALHQDQWPLVPHPMKFPFMANVMYLISDNSPENGGTRLIPGSHKWPLIDYKTANSEDIQKKAVSLTAPKGTAIIWEGRLWHGNGLNRSGSIRSNISTAFLQPWVKPQENHQYSIRDEVLSKITEKQKHI
;
A
#
# COMPACT_ATOMS: atom_id res chain seq x y z
N MET A 1 8.23 28.93 -5.21
CA MET A 1 9.04 27.79 -5.65
C MET A 1 8.43 27.25 -6.92
N GLN A 2 9.19 27.09 -7.98
CA GLN A 2 8.65 26.55 -9.23
C GLN A 2 8.61 24.99 -9.14
N ILE A 3 7.65 24.37 -9.83
CA ILE A 3 7.53 22.89 -9.90
C ILE A 3 8.83 22.24 -10.40
N THR A 4 9.59 22.96 -11.24
CA THR A 4 10.91 22.55 -11.73
C THR A 4 11.97 22.37 -10.63
N ASP A 5 11.79 23.01 -9.48
CA ASP A 5 12.75 22.94 -8.35
C ASP A 5 12.56 21.67 -7.49
N LEU A 6 11.45 20.91 -7.72
CA LEU A 6 11.17 19.68 -7.01
C LEU A 6 12.08 18.56 -7.52
N LYS A 7 13.09 18.23 -6.73
CA LYS A 7 14.03 17.14 -7.05
C LYS A 7 13.38 15.79 -6.89
N THR A 8 13.66 14.90 -7.83
CA THR A 8 13.35 13.47 -7.73
C THR A 8 14.62 12.67 -7.53
N LEU A 9 14.49 11.51 -6.95
CA LEU A 9 15.57 10.54 -6.78
C LEU A 9 15.19 9.29 -7.58
N ASP A 10 16.21 8.52 -7.99
CA ASP A 10 15.97 7.14 -8.41
C ASP A 10 15.44 6.35 -7.19
N TYR A 11 14.59 5.35 -7.44
CA TYR A 11 14.12 4.53 -6.32
C TYR A 11 15.23 3.59 -5.81
N PRO A 12 15.20 3.22 -4.50
CA PRO A 12 16.23 2.40 -3.91
C PRO A 12 16.24 0.98 -4.48
N PRO A 13 17.38 0.28 -4.48
CA PRO A 13 17.44 -1.13 -4.83
C PRO A 13 16.69 -1.99 -3.80
N LEU A 14 16.40 -3.23 -4.18
CA LEU A 14 15.91 -4.27 -3.27
C LEU A 14 16.99 -4.62 -2.22
N THR A 15 16.59 -4.70 -0.95
CA THR A 15 17.50 -5.10 0.14
C THR A 15 16.85 -6.09 1.10
N ASN A 16 17.68 -6.85 1.82
CA ASN A 16 17.29 -7.63 3.01
C ASN A 16 17.96 -7.11 4.28
N ASP A 17 18.84 -6.13 4.13
CA ASP A 17 19.51 -5.49 5.27
C ASP A 17 18.60 -4.46 5.91
N LEU A 18 18.39 -4.56 7.21
CA LEU A 18 17.47 -3.71 7.96
C LEU A 18 17.99 -2.27 8.06
N GLU A 19 19.29 -2.08 8.25
CA GLU A 19 19.88 -0.74 8.38
C GLU A 19 19.94 -0.03 7.02
N GLU A 20 20.23 -0.76 5.95
CA GLU A 20 20.12 -0.23 4.60
C GLU A 20 18.68 0.18 4.29
N ALA A 21 17.70 -0.64 4.66
CA ALA A 21 16.28 -0.32 4.49
C ALA A 21 15.86 0.94 5.25
N LYS A 22 16.31 1.14 6.49
CA LYS A 22 16.09 2.38 7.25
C LYS A 22 16.71 3.59 6.55
N SER A 23 17.94 3.45 6.06
CA SER A 23 18.60 4.51 5.26
C SER A 23 17.82 4.85 4.00
N HIS A 24 17.21 3.84 3.33
CA HIS A 24 16.34 4.06 2.18
C HIS A 24 15.07 4.83 2.58
N LEU A 25 14.43 4.46 3.69
CA LEU A 25 13.25 5.18 4.21
C LEU A 25 13.59 6.65 4.50
N ASP A 26 14.70 6.91 5.17
CA ASP A 26 15.14 8.28 5.50
C ASP A 26 15.45 9.12 4.25
N LYS A 27 16.04 8.50 3.23
CA LYS A 27 16.47 9.20 2.02
C LYS A 27 15.35 9.36 1.01
N TYR A 28 14.64 8.28 0.71
CA TYR A 28 13.68 8.19 -0.39
C TYR A 28 12.22 8.27 0.08
N GLY A 29 11.94 8.10 1.38
CA GLY A 29 10.59 7.94 1.94
C GLY A 29 9.99 6.57 1.68
N MET A 30 10.79 5.63 1.16
CA MET A 30 10.38 4.28 0.80
C MET A 30 11.55 3.30 0.83
N ALA A 31 11.23 2.01 0.95
CA ALA A 31 12.17 0.90 0.81
C ALA A 31 11.50 -0.30 0.12
N LEU A 32 12.30 -1.14 -0.55
CA LEU A 32 11.87 -2.40 -1.15
C LEU A 32 12.60 -3.54 -0.44
N ILE A 33 11.84 -4.37 0.25
CA ILE A 33 12.38 -5.49 1.05
C ILE A 33 12.10 -6.79 0.31
N LYS A 34 13.17 -7.45 -0.13
CA LYS A 34 13.04 -8.72 -0.84
C LYS A 34 12.80 -9.89 0.12
N ASP A 35 12.24 -10.96 -0.40
CA ASP A 35 12.05 -12.22 0.32
C ASP A 35 11.33 -12.04 1.68
N VAL A 36 10.30 -11.18 1.71
CA VAL A 36 9.44 -10.98 2.90
C VAL A 36 8.47 -12.14 3.03
N LEU A 37 7.87 -12.55 1.93
CA LEU A 37 7.03 -13.73 1.86
C LEU A 37 7.75 -14.83 1.09
N SER A 38 7.69 -16.07 1.58
CA SER A 38 8.15 -17.22 0.82
C SER A 38 7.22 -17.49 -0.37
N ARG A 39 7.65 -18.37 -1.26
CA ARG A 39 6.83 -18.79 -2.39
C ARG A 39 5.52 -19.44 -1.92
N GLU A 40 5.62 -20.31 -0.92
CA GLU A 40 4.48 -21.03 -0.34
C GLU A 40 3.51 -20.06 0.32
N GLU A 41 4.01 -19.05 1.03
CA GLU A 41 3.17 -18.01 1.64
C GLU A 41 2.44 -17.17 0.60
N VAL A 42 3.12 -16.82 -0.49
CA VAL A 42 2.49 -16.09 -1.61
C VAL A 42 1.38 -16.94 -2.24
N GLU A 43 1.64 -18.22 -2.50
CA GLU A 43 0.67 -19.15 -3.11
C GLU A 43 -0.55 -19.36 -2.19
N GLU A 44 -0.34 -19.53 -0.87
CA GLU A 44 -1.41 -19.65 0.14
C GLU A 44 -2.28 -18.38 0.19
N MET A 45 -1.63 -17.21 0.25
CA MET A 45 -2.35 -15.93 0.31
C MET A 45 -3.10 -15.65 -0.99
N ASP A 46 -2.52 -15.93 -2.16
CA ASP A 46 -3.17 -15.74 -3.46
C ASP A 46 -4.40 -16.64 -3.58
N GLN A 47 -4.28 -17.92 -3.24
CA GLN A 47 -5.41 -18.84 -3.23
C GLN A 47 -6.52 -18.33 -2.32
N ARG A 48 -6.19 -17.94 -1.08
CA ARG A 48 -7.17 -17.46 -0.11
C ARG A 48 -7.86 -16.17 -0.55
N LEU A 49 -7.14 -15.25 -1.18
CA LEU A 49 -7.71 -14.04 -1.76
C LEU A 49 -8.68 -14.34 -2.88
N ASN A 50 -8.34 -15.26 -3.78
CA ASN A 50 -9.22 -15.67 -4.87
C ASN A 50 -10.51 -16.32 -4.36
N GLU A 51 -10.44 -17.20 -3.34
CA GLU A 51 -11.60 -17.80 -2.69
C GLU A 51 -12.48 -16.73 -2.05
N GLN A 52 -11.88 -15.80 -1.29
CA GLN A 52 -12.59 -14.70 -0.63
C GLN A 52 -13.32 -13.82 -1.64
N PHE A 53 -12.62 -13.48 -2.69
CA PHE A 53 -13.11 -12.67 -3.77
C PHE A 53 -14.33 -13.29 -4.47
N LEU A 54 -14.24 -14.57 -4.87
CA LEU A 54 -15.36 -15.30 -5.47
C LEU A 54 -16.56 -15.40 -4.51
N GLY A 55 -16.30 -15.55 -3.21
CA GLY A 55 -17.32 -15.52 -2.18
C GLY A 55 -18.04 -14.17 -2.08
N GLU A 56 -17.28 -13.08 -2.05
CA GLU A 56 -17.84 -11.72 -1.98
C GLU A 56 -18.65 -11.39 -3.25
N GLU A 57 -18.19 -11.81 -4.41
CA GLU A 57 -18.91 -11.63 -5.67
C GLU A 57 -20.21 -12.41 -5.71
N LYS A 58 -20.18 -13.68 -5.30
CA LYS A 58 -21.36 -14.54 -5.21
C LYS A 58 -22.46 -13.96 -4.34
N TYR A 59 -22.08 -13.35 -3.22
CA TYR A 59 -23.03 -12.77 -2.26
C TYR A 59 -23.26 -11.27 -2.48
N GLN A 60 -22.63 -10.66 -3.50
CA GLN A 60 -22.74 -9.24 -3.85
C GLN A 60 -22.40 -8.28 -2.68
N VAL A 61 -21.44 -8.69 -1.84
CA VAL A 61 -20.96 -7.91 -0.69
C VAL A 61 -19.56 -7.31 -0.92
N GLY A 62 -18.94 -7.60 -2.06
CA GLY A 62 -17.61 -7.12 -2.40
C GLY A 62 -17.57 -5.64 -2.76
N SER A 63 -16.47 -4.98 -2.45
CA SER A 63 -16.22 -3.61 -2.86
C SER A 63 -15.57 -3.58 -4.25
N LYS A 64 -16.21 -2.89 -5.21
CA LYS A 64 -15.67 -2.64 -6.55
C LYS A 64 -15.34 -1.17 -6.65
N ILE A 65 -14.11 -0.85 -7.04
CA ILE A 65 -13.79 0.53 -7.44
C ILE A 65 -14.15 0.65 -8.92
N ARG A 66 -15.15 1.48 -9.21
CA ARG A 66 -15.44 1.90 -10.57
C ARG A 66 -14.67 3.18 -10.86
N GLY A 67 -14.19 3.32 -12.09
CA GLY A 67 -13.37 4.44 -12.48
C GLY A 67 -14.00 5.82 -12.37
N ASP A 68 -15.30 5.90 -12.28
CA ASP A 68 -16.10 7.12 -12.11
C ASP A 68 -16.33 7.53 -10.65
N GLU A 69 -15.97 6.70 -9.67
CA GLU A 69 -16.19 6.95 -8.24
C GLU A 69 -14.99 7.58 -7.52
N GLY A 70 -14.00 8.07 -8.23
CA GLY A 70 -13.10 9.03 -7.63
C GLY A 70 -11.63 8.86 -7.74
N PHE A 71 -10.65 8.84 -7.93
CA PHE A 71 -9.19 8.94 -7.96
C PHE A 71 -8.55 8.51 -9.30
N GLY A 72 -9.34 8.07 -10.29
CA GLY A 72 -8.84 7.72 -11.62
C GLY A 72 -8.60 8.95 -12.50
N ILE A 73 -7.50 8.95 -13.28
CA ILE A 73 -7.17 10.02 -14.22
C ILE A 73 -7.43 9.59 -15.67
N GLU A 74 -7.35 8.33 -15.97
CA GLU A 74 -7.54 7.75 -17.32
C GLU A 74 -8.42 6.51 -17.22
N SER A 75 -9.41 6.41 -18.08
CA SER A 75 -10.29 5.26 -18.18
C SER A 75 -10.23 4.62 -19.56
N SER A 76 -10.24 3.27 -19.61
CA SER A 76 -10.56 2.52 -20.84
C SER A 76 -12.04 2.19 -20.88
N GLU A 77 -12.62 2.01 -22.05
CA GLU A 77 -14.05 1.69 -22.23
C GLU A 77 -14.41 0.24 -21.86
N GLU A 78 -13.42 -0.64 -21.60
CA GLU A 78 -13.65 -2.02 -21.20
C GLU A 78 -13.99 -2.12 -19.70
N GLU A 79 -14.78 -3.12 -19.30
CA GLU A 79 -15.20 -3.34 -17.91
C GLU A 79 -13.99 -3.42 -16.97
N LYS A 80 -13.80 -2.35 -16.22
CA LYS A 80 -12.71 -2.18 -15.29
C LYS A 80 -12.99 -2.95 -14.02
N VAL A 81 -12.13 -3.88 -13.71
CA VAL A 81 -12.27 -4.68 -12.51
C VAL A 81 -11.14 -4.37 -11.55
N SER A 82 -11.32 -3.29 -10.79
CA SER A 82 -10.58 -3.12 -9.55
C SER A 82 -11.44 -3.57 -8.39
N ARG A 83 -10.87 -4.41 -7.55
CA ARG A 83 -11.55 -5.01 -6.42
C ARG A 83 -10.73 -4.83 -5.16
N LEU A 84 -11.42 -4.46 -4.07
CA LEU A 84 -10.86 -4.32 -2.74
C LEU A 84 -11.48 -5.36 -1.84
N VAL A 85 -10.65 -6.10 -1.13
CA VAL A 85 -11.05 -6.96 -0.04
C VAL A 85 -10.66 -6.27 1.26
N TRP A 86 -11.63 -5.67 1.96
CA TRP A 86 -11.43 -4.99 3.22
C TRP A 86 -11.44 -5.95 4.41
N ASN A 87 -10.93 -5.50 5.55
CA ASN A 87 -10.96 -6.23 6.82
C ASN A 87 -10.36 -7.64 6.71
N LEU A 88 -9.20 -7.70 6.06
CA LEU A 88 -8.54 -8.95 5.69
C LEU A 88 -8.11 -9.78 6.92
N ILE A 89 -7.93 -9.12 8.06
CA ILE A 89 -7.65 -9.78 9.34
C ILE A 89 -8.67 -10.86 9.71
N ASN A 90 -9.91 -10.72 9.28
CA ASN A 90 -10.99 -11.69 9.51
C ASN A 90 -11.17 -12.72 8.38
N LYS A 91 -10.33 -12.71 7.37
CA LYS A 91 -10.58 -13.44 6.12
C LYS A 91 -9.59 -14.56 5.83
N GLY A 92 -8.66 -14.82 6.74
CA GLY A 92 -7.72 -15.93 6.64
C GLY A 92 -6.56 -15.82 7.64
N ASP A 93 -6.23 -16.95 8.25
CA ASP A 93 -5.16 -17.02 9.25
C ASP A 93 -3.79 -16.70 8.65
N CYS A 94 -3.58 -16.99 7.35
CA CYS A 94 -2.36 -16.68 6.62
C CYS A 94 -2.01 -15.18 6.63
N PHE A 95 -3.00 -14.29 6.81
CA PHE A 95 -2.75 -12.86 6.84
C PHE A 95 -2.32 -12.32 8.20
N LEU A 96 -2.55 -13.06 9.30
CA LEU A 96 -2.28 -12.58 10.67
C LEU A 96 -0.79 -12.30 10.92
N LYS A 97 0.10 -13.03 10.27
CA LYS A 97 1.56 -12.82 10.34
C LYS A 97 2.01 -11.45 9.81
N LEU A 98 1.18 -10.77 9.00
CA LEU A 98 1.49 -9.47 8.42
C LEU A 98 1.33 -8.33 9.44
N ILE A 99 0.65 -8.54 10.56
CA ILE A 99 0.44 -7.54 11.62
C ILE A 99 1.77 -7.12 12.25
N ASP A 100 2.63 -8.10 12.54
CA ASP A 100 3.90 -7.85 13.24
C ASP A 100 5.09 -8.56 12.56
N HIS A 101 5.07 -8.64 11.23
CA HIS A 101 6.10 -9.32 10.46
C HIS A 101 7.51 -8.84 10.85
N PRO A 102 8.46 -9.76 11.21
CA PRO A 102 9.72 -9.40 11.85
C PRO A 102 10.66 -8.52 11.02
N LYS A 103 10.61 -8.60 9.69
CA LYS A 103 11.37 -7.71 8.79
C LYS A 103 10.70 -6.35 8.60
N ILE A 104 9.40 -6.22 8.86
CA ILE A 104 8.58 -5.07 8.50
C ILE A 104 8.30 -4.17 9.69
N LEU A 105 7.85 -4.73 10.81
CA LEU A 105 7.49 -3.94 11.99
C LEU A 105 8.61 -3.00 12.47
N PRO A 106 9.90 -3.39 12.51
CA PRO A 106 10.98 -2.49 12.89
C PRO A 106 11.15 -1.29 11.94
N LEU A 107 10.81 -1.45 10.65
CA LEU A 107 10.86 -0.38 9.66
C LEU A 107 9.68 0.60 9.83
N ILE A 108 8.49 0.08 10.13
CA ILE A 108 7.35 0.91 10.50
C ILE A 108 7.67 1.73 11.74
N GLN A 109 8.19 1.08 12.79
CA GLN A 109 8.59 1.75 14.04
C GLN A 109 9.68 2.81 13.83
N HIS A 110 10.62 2.57 12.91
CA HIS A 110 11.62 3.56 12.53
C HIS A 110 10.98 4.84 11.95
N MET A 111 9.95 4.71 11.12
CA MET A 111 9.28 5.86 10.48
C MET A 111 8.36 6.62 11.42
N ILE A 112 7.52 5.93 12.18
CA ILE A 112 6.40 6.56 12.90
C ILE A 112 6.45 6.38 14.43
N GLY A 113 7.53 5.80 14.96
CA GLY A 113 7.76 5.62 16.40
C GLY A 113 7.41 4.22 16.89
N GLU A 114 7.84 3.91 18.12
CA GLU A 114 7.77 2.55 18.69
C GLU A 114 6.35 2.03 18.87
N ARG A 115 5.41 2.91 19.22
CA ARG A 115 4.01 2.55 19.40
C ARG A 115 3.26 2.76 18.09
N VAL A 116 2.73 1.69 17.55
CA VAL A 116 1.98 1.72 16.30
C VAL A 116 0.66 0.99 16.46
N CYS A 117 -0.36 1.41 15.69
CA CYS A 117 -1.63 0.72 15.58
C CYS A 117 -1.84 0.31 14.13
N LEU A 118 -2.39 -0.88 13.91
CA LEU A 118 -2.89 -1.28 12.59
C LEU A 118 -4.07 -0.39 12.20
N CYS A 119 -3.93 0.34 11.11
CA CYS A 119 -4.96 1.21 10.57
C CYS A 119 -5.99 0.44 9.75
N SER A 120 -5.48 -0.39 8.85
CA SER A 120 -6.28 -1.23 7.96
C SER A 120 -5.45 -2.36 7.38
N MET A 121 -6.13 -3.44 7.00
CA MET A 121 -5.54 -4.54 6.26
C MET A 121 -6.50 -4.96 5.14
N GLY A 122 -6.09 -4.74 3.91
CA GLY A 122 -6.91 -5.05 2.73
C GLY A 122 -6.10 -5.62 1.58
N ALA A 123 -6.77 -6.14 0.58
CA ALA A 123 -6.14 -6.58 -0.67
C ALA A 123 -6.70 -5.82 -1.86
N HIS A 124 -5.83 -5.52 -2.81
CA HIS A 124 -6.15 -4.90 -4.07
C HIS A 124 -5.92 -5.90 -5.20
N MET A 125 -6.96 -6.11 -6.00
CA MET A 125 -6.91 -6.96 -7.20
C MET A 125 -7.24 -6.09 -8.41
N ASN A 126 -6.21 -5.68 -9.15
CA ASN A 126 -6.34 -4.78 -10.28
C ASN A 126 -6.35 -5.57 -11.59
N GLY A 127 -7.51 -5.64 -12.23
CA GLY A 127 -7.68 -6.27 -13.54
C GLY A 127 -7.08 -5.45 -14.67
N SER A 128 -7.01 -6.06 -15.85
CA SER A 128 -6.59 -5.38 -17.08
C SER A 128 -7.58 -4.25 -17.44
N GLY A 129 -7.06 -3.17 -18.03
CA GLY A 129 -7.85 -1.98 -18.34
C GLY A 129 -8.19 -1.11 -17.13
N ASN A 130 -7.70 -1.46 -15.94
CA ASN A 130 -7.85 -0.65 -14.75
C ASN A 130 -7.22 0.73 -14.91
N GLU A 131 -7.83 1.74 -14.29
CA GLU A 131 -7.37 3.13 -14.40
C GLU A 131 -6.03 3.37 -13.71
N ARG A 132 -5.30 4.34 -14.24
CA ARG A 132 -4.19 4.94 -13.51
C ARG A 132 -4.74 5.75 -12.33
N MET A 133 -4.35 5.36 -11.12
CA MET A 133 -4.71 6.10 -9.92
C MET A 133 -3.96 7.45 -9.89
N ALA A 134 -4.68 8.51 -9.53
CA ALA A 134 -4.10 9.81 -9.27
C ALA A 134 -3.03 9.72 -8.17
N LEU A 135 -1.97 10.51 -8.28
CA LEU A 135 -0.99 10.65 -7.20
C LEU A 135 -1.66 11.27 -5.98
N HIS A 136 -1.46 10.67 -4.83
CA HIS A 136 -1.98 11.08 -3.54
C HIS A 136 -0.98 10.80 -2.42
N GLN A 137 -1.28 11.33 -1.25
CA GLN A 137 -0.59 11.05 0.01
C GLN A 137 -1.63 10.50 0.98
N ASP A 138 -1.36 9.37 1.63
CA ASP A 138 -2.34 8.74 2.53
C ASP A 138 -2.53 9.52 3.83
N GLN A 139 -1.49 10.19 4.28
CA GLN A 139 -1.52 11.00 5.51
C GLN A 139 -2.30 12.31 5.35
N TRP A 140 -2.36 12.88 4.15
CA TRP A 140 -2.93 14.20 3.91
C TRP A 140 -4.41 14.36 4.28
N PRO A 141 -5.31 13.39 4.06
CA PRO A 141 -6.71 13.53 4.40
C PRO A 141 -7.00 13.50 5.90
N LEU A 142 -6.06 13.02 6.71
CA LEU A 142 -6.30 12.72 8.12
C LEU A 142 -6.09 13.90 9.06
N VAL A 143 -5.29 14.88 8.66
CA VAL A 143 -4.95 16.05 9.49
C VAL A 143 -4.78 17.31 8.67
N PRO A 144 -5.05 18.49 9.25
CA PRO A 144 -4.74 19.77 8.62
C PRO A 144 -3.25 19.84 8.26
N HIS A 145 -2.99 20.22 7.04
CA HIS A 145 -1.65 20.35 6.48
C HIS A 145 -0.96 21.66 6.90
N PRO A 146 0.37 21.72 6.99
CA PRO A 146 1.36 20.67 6.69
C PRO A 146 1.87 19.97 7.95
N MET A 147 1.73 18.67 8.05
CA MET A 147 2.43 17.89 9.08
C MET A 147 3.89 17.69 8.66
N LYS A 148 4.80 18.09 9.53
CA LYS A 148 6.25 18.01 9.27
C LYS A 148 6.86 16.64 9.58
N PHE A 149 6.11 15.74 10.16
CA PHE A 149 6.55 14.40 10.55
C PHE A 149 5.57 13.32 10.07
N PRO A 150 6.03 12.10 9.80
CA PRO A 150 5.15 11.01 9.48
C PRO A 150 4.43 10.49 10.75
N PHE A 151 3.15 10.17 10.61
CA PHE A 151 2.38 9.44 11.61
C PHE A 151 1.65 8.24 11.01
N MET A 152 1.83 8.02 9.72
CA MET A 152 1.31 6.90 8.96
C MET A 152 2.42 6.26 8.13
N ALA A 153 2.40 4.95 8.09
CA ALA A 153 3.28 4.14 7.26
C ALA A 153 2.48 3.03 6.57
N ASN A 154 2.83 2.76 5.33
CA ASN A 154 2.15 1.77 4.51
C ASN A 154 3.10 0.67 4.08
N VAL A 155 2.56 -0.52 3.95
CA VAL A 155 3.25 -1.69 3.41
C VAL A 155 2.38 -2.32 2.34
N MET A 156 2.97 -2.60 1.19
CA MET A 156 2.34 -3.40 0.15
C MET A 156 3.14 -4.68 -0.04
N TYR A 157 2.52 -5.81 0.29
CA TYR A 157 3.07 -7.14 0.05
C TYR A 157 2.66 -7.59 -1.35
N LEU A 158 3.62 -7.89 -2.19
CA LEU A 158 3.39 -8.26 -3.57
C LEU A 158 3.01 -9.74 -3.70
N ILE A 159 1.76 -10.00 -4.05
CA ILE A 159 1.24 -11.34 -4.34
C ILE A 159 1.45 -11.67 -5.82
N SER A 160 1.43 -10.69 -6.68
CA SER A 160 1.89 -10.75 -8.09
C SER A 160 3.16 -9.93 -8.26
N ASP A 161 3.92 -10.20 -9.30
CA ASP A 161 5.02 -9.32 -9.70
C ASP A 161 4.49 -7.89 -9.90
N ASN A 162 5.32 -6.89 -9.60
CA ASN A 162 5.02 -5.49 -9.83
C ASN A 162 5.85 -4.97 -11.00
N SER A 163 5.19 -4.41 -12.00
CA SER A 163 5.85 -3.87 -13.19
C SER A 163 5.05 -2.71 -13.79
N PRO A 164 5.67 -1.87 -14.65
CA PRO A 164 4.95 -0.86 -15.40
C PRO A 164 3.82 -1.43 -16.27
N GLU A 165 3.98 -2.65 -16.77
CA GLU A 165 3.04 -3.32 -17.68
C GLU A 165 1.74 -3.72 -16.98
N ASN A 166 1.83 -4.25 -15.76
CA ASN A 166 0.64 -4.68 -14.99
C ASN A 166 0.07 -3.61 -14.06
N GLY A 167 0.38 -2.34 -14.33
CA GLY A 167 -0.14 -1.24 -13.54
C GLY A 167 0.45 -1.18 -12.12
N GLY A 168 1.71 -1.59 -11.98
CA GLY A 168 2.42 -1.59 -10.72
C GLY A 168 2.44 -0.25 -10.02
N THR A 169 2.76 -0.27 -8.73
CA THR A 169 2.84 0.93 -7.89
C THR A 169 3.79 1.95 -8.49
N ARG A 170 3.32 3.17 -8.59
CA ARG A 170 4.08 4.35 -9.01
C ARG A 170 4.25 5.27 -7.80
N LEU A 171 5.43 5.83 -7.65
CA LEU A 171 5.67 6.79 -6.60
C LEU A 171 6.79 7.77 -6.98
N ILE A 172 6.91 8.84 -6.21
CA ILE A 172 7.94 9.86 -6.42
C ILE A 172 8.93 9.79 -5.26
N PRO A 173 10.09 9.11 -5.43
CA PRO A 173 11.08 8.98 -4.36
C PRO A 173 11.57 10.33 -3.87
N GLY A 174 11.62 10.52 -2.55
CA GLY A 174 12.03 11.76 -1.92
C GLY A 174 10.92 12.82 -1.79
N SER A 175 9.73 12.58 -2.35
CA SER A 175 8.63 13.56 -2.32
C SER A 175 8.02 13.77 -0.92
N HIS A 176 8.30 12.90 0.04
CA HIS A 176 7.95 13.10 1.45
C HIS A 176 8.63 14.34 2.08
N LYS A 177 9.73 14.81 1.46
CA LYS A 177 10.46 16.02 1.87
C LYS A 177 10.03 17.27 1.09
N TRP A 178 9.13 17.12 0.14
CA TRP A 178 8.67 18.25 -0.63
C TRP A 178 7.86 19.21 0.23
N PRO A 179 7.87 20.50 -0.11
CA PRO A 179 6.88 21.41 0.44
C PRO A 179 5.48 20.97 0.04
N LEU A 180 4.50 21.50 0.76
CA LEU A 180 3.11 21.26 0.41
C LEU A 180 2.82 21.68 -1.03
N ILE A 181 2.30 20.76 -1.81
CA ILE A 181 1.67 21.01 -3.09
C ILE A 181 0.22 20.50 -3.03
N ASP A 182 -0.70 21.22 -3.67
CA ASP A 182 -2.09 20.79 -3.74
C ASP A 182 -2.28 19.57 -4.67
N TYR A 183 -3.42 18.91 -4.54
CA TYR A 183 -3.76 17.72 -5.31
C TYR A 183 -3.75 17.96 -6.83
N LYS A 184 -4.21 19.11 -7.30
CA LYS A 184 -4.22 19.46 -8.73
C LYS A 184 -2.79 19.61 -9.26
N THR A 185 -1.93 20.29 -8.52
CA THR A 185 -0.51 20.44 -8.84
C THR A 185 0.19 19.07 -8.87
N ALA A 186 -0.03 18.22 -7.87
CA ALA A 186 0.55 16.88 -7.81
C ALA A 186 0.13 15.99 -9.01
N ASN A 187 -1.04 16.25 -9.58
CA ASN A 187 -1.55 15.51 -10.72
C ASN A 187 -1.38 16.25 -12.06
N SER A 188 -0.60 17.34 -12.09
CA SER A 188 -0.16 17.96 -13.33
C SER A 188 0.76 17.02 -14.12
N GLU A 189 0.82 17.20 -15.44
CA GLU A 189 1.64 16.38 -16.33
C GLU A 189 3.13 16.38 -15.91
N ASP A 190 3.64 17.54 -15.51
CA ASP A 190 5.04 17.70 -15.10
C ASP A 190 5.38 16.90 -13.82
N ILE A 191 4.45 16.83 -12.87
CA ILE A 191 4.64 16.04 -11.66
C ILE A 191 4.41 14.54 -11.95
N GLN A 192 3.41 14.20 -12.76
CA GLN A 192 3.16 12.82 -13.17
C GLN A 192 4.36 12.17 -13.88
N LYS A 193 5.13 12.94 -14.66
CA LYS A 193 6.38 12.50 -15.30
C LYS A 193 7.49 12.17 -14.29
N LYS A 194 7.42 12.70 -13.07
CA LYS A 194 8.39 12.43 -11.99
C LYS A 194 8.11 11.12 -11.26
N ALA A 195 6.91 10.55 -11.40
CA ALA A 195 6.58 9.29 -10.77
C ALA A 195 7.21 8.12 -11.51
N VAL A 196 7.93 7.29 -10.78
CA VAL A 196 8.57 6.07 -11.29
C VAL A 196 7.69 4.86 -11.02
N SER A 197 7.55 3.98 -11.99
CA SER A 197 6.89 2.68 -11.80
C SER A 197 7.92 1.69 -11.25
N LEU A 198 7.61 1.06 -10.14
CA LEU A 198 8.48 0.09 -9.52
C LEU A 198 8.44 -1.24 -10.25
N THR A 199 9.59 -1.91 -10.29
CA THR A 199 9.70 -3.31 -10.72
C THR A 199 10.24 -4.13 -9.56
N ALA A 200 9.46 -5.13 -9.13
CA ALA A 200 9.84 -6.03 -8.06
C ALA A 200 9.10 -7.37 -8.19
N PRO A 201 9.74 -8.50 -7.85
CA PRO A 201 9.10 -9.81 -7.87
C PRO A 201 8.09 -9.97 -6.74
N LYS A 202 7.12 -10.86 -6.91
CA LYS A 202 6.23 -11.31 -5.85
C LYS A 202 7.01 -11.83 -4.64
N GLY A 203 6.43 -11.70 -3.44
CA GLY A 203 7.13 -11.96 -2.18
C GLY A 203 7.91 -10.75 -1.63
N THR A 204 8.07 -9.67 -2.42
CA THR A 204 8.65 -8.41 -1.98
C THR A 204 7.63 -7.59 -1.18
N ALA A 205 8.09 -6.82 -0.19
CA ALA A 205 7.31 -5.75 0.41
C ALA A 205 7.82 -4.37 -0.03
N ILE A 206 6.91 -3.50 -0.45
CA ILE A 206 7.17 -2.09 -0.69
C ILE A 206 6.67 -1.33 0.54
N ILE A 207 7.54 -0.56 1.18
CA ILE A 207 7.22 0.20 2.39
C ILE A 207 7.40 1.68 2.09
N TRP A 208 6.46 2.52 2.53
CA TRP A 208 6.59 3.98 2.38
C TRP A 208 5.90 4.74 3.52
N GLU A 209 6.36 5.94 3.76
CA GLU A 209 5.71 6.84 4.70
C GLU A 209 4.50 7.55 4.08
N GLY A 210 3.51 7.90 4.90
CA GLY A 210 2.22 8.42 4.46
C GLY A 210 2.25 9.76 3.71
N ARG A 211 3.38 10.48 3.68
CA ARG A 211 3.57 11.74 2.95
C ARG A 211 4.17 11.54 1.55
N LEU A 212 4.52 10.31 1.17
CA LEU A 212 5.08 10.04 -0.15
C LEU A 212 3.97 10.10 -1.21
N TRP A 213 4.19 10.87 -2.28
CA TRP A 213 3.29 10.90 -3.42
C TRP A 213 3.37 9.59 -4.20
N HIS A 214 2.23 8.90 -4.30
CA HIS A 214 2.16 7.59 -4.93
C HIS A 214 0.79 7.32 -5.57
N GLY A 215 0.68 6.24 -6.32
CA GLY A 215 -0.53 5.74 -6.97
C GLY A 215 -0.26 4.45 -7.73
N ASN A 216 -1.26 3.94 -8.44
CA ASN A 216 -1.11 2.79 -9.32
C ASN A 216 -0.92 3.22 -10.77
N GLY A 217 -0.24 2.38 -11.56
CA GLY A 217 -0.20 2.48 -13.01
C GLY A 217 -1.46 1.91 -13.67
N LEU A 218 -1.57 2.11 -14.98
CA LEU A 218 -2.59 1.44 -15.80
C LEU A 218 -2.15 0.00 -16.07
N ASN A 219 -3.02 -0.96 -15.78
CA ASN A 219 -2.74 -2.37 -16.06
C ASN A 219 -3.06 -2.70 -17.54
N ARG A 220 -2.01 -3.01 -18.31
CA ARG A 220 -2.07 -3.39 -19.72
C ARG A 220 -1.71 -4.87 -19.98
N SER A 221 -1.47 -5.65 -18.91
CA SER A 221 -0.92 -6.99 -19.02
C SER A 221 -1.92 -8.07 -19.43
N GLY A 222 -3.21 -7.78 -19.46
CA GLY A 222 -4.25 -8.79 -19.68
C GLY A 222 -4.51 -9.71 -18.48
N SER A 223 -3.82 -9.52 -17.36
CA SER A 223 -3.93 -10.33 -16.14
C SER A 223 -4.29 -9.50 -14.91
N ILE A 224 -4.74 -10.15 -13.85
CA ILE A 224 -5.00 -9.52 -12.56
C ILE A 224 -3.67 -9.35 -11.80
N ARG A 225 -3.43 -8.15 -11.25
CA ARG A 225 -2.35 -7.89 -10.31
C ARG A 225 -2.90 -7.83 -8.89
N SER A 226 -2.44 -8.73 -8.05
CA SER A 226 -2.87 -8.83 -6.64
C SER A 226 -1.77 -8.35 -5.68
N ASN A 227 -2.17 -7.60 -4.66
CA ASN A 227 -1.31 -7.25 -3.55
C ASN A 227 -2.12 -7.12 -2.25
N ILE A 228 -1.45 -7.21 -1.12
CA ILE A 228 -2.02 -6.96 0.20
C ILE A 228 -1.41 -5.67 0.73
N SER A 229 -2.26 -4.76 1.20
CA SER A 229 -1.84 -3.53 1.84
C SER A 229 -2.15 -3.56 3.33
N THR A 230 -1.16 -3.19 4.15
CA THR A 230 -1.35 -2.86 5.56
C THR A 230 -0.95 -1.42 5.78
N ALA A 231 -1.76 -0.68 6.52
CA ALA A 231 -1.45 0.66 6.96
C ALA A 231 -1.29 0.69 8.48
N PHE A 232 -0.32 1.45 8.96
CA PHE A 232 -0.05 1.64 10.39
C PHE A 232 -0.08 3.12 10.74
N LEU A 233 -0.55 3.42 11.94
CA LEU A 233 -0.69 4.77 12.47
C LEU A 233 -0.05 4.89 13.84
N GLN A 234 0.27 6.12 14.23
CA GLN A 234 0.49 6.42 15.64
C GLN A 234 -0.81 6.30 16.43
N PRO A 235 -0.79 5.86 17.71
CA PRO A 235 -2.00 5.51 18.48
C PRO A 235 -3.00 6.64 18.75
N TRP A 236 -2.62 7.88 18.52
CA TRP A 236 -3.51 9.03 18.68
C TRP A 236 -4.38 9.32 17.46
N VAL A 237 -4.15 8.60 16.36
CA VAL A 237 -4.94 8.69 15.12
C VAL A 237 -5.96 7.55 15.10
N LYS A 238 -7.21 7.87 14.75
CA LYS A 238 -8.25 6.86 14.62
C LYS A 238 -7.98 5.96 13.40
N PRO A 239 -7.92 4.63 13.55
CA PRO A 239 -7.78 3.70 12.45
C PRO A 239 -8.95 3.77 11.45
N GLN A 240 -8.67 3.46 10.19
CA GLN A 240 -9.68 3.38 9.13
C GLN A 240 -10.65 2.21 9.37
N GLU A 241 -10.11 1.06 9.76
CA GLU A 241 -10.89 -0.11 10.17
C GLU A 241 -11.06 -0.11 11.69
N ASN A 242 -12.28 -0.34 12.17
CA ASN A 242 -12.56 -0.37 13.59
C ASN A 242 -12.32 -1.78 14.18
N HIS A 243 -11.05 -2.15 14.31
CA HIS A 243 -10.65 -3.49 14.74
C HIS A 243 -11.24 -3.90 16.09
N GLN A 244 -11.45 -2.97 17.02
CA GLN A 244 -12.06 -3.27 18.32
C GLN A 244 -13.47 -3.87 18.21
N TYR A 245 -14.20 -3.54 17.15
CA TYR A 245 -15.56 -4.05 16.91
C TYR A 245 -15.64 -5.05 15.76
N SER A 246 -14.67 -5.05 14.85
CA SER A 246 -14.73 -5.88 13.65
C SER A 246 -14.00 -7.20 13.75
N ILE A 247 -13.02 -7.33 14.66
CA ILE A 247 -12.29 -8.60 14.85
C ILE A 247 -13.24 -9.61 15.49
N ARG A 248 -13.36 -10.79 14.86
CA ARG A 248 -14.15 -11.89 15.37
C ARG A 248 -13.42 -12.61 16.51
N ASP A 249 -14.18 -13.17 17.46
CA ASP A 249 -13.62 -13.88 18.62
C ASP A 249 -12.68 -15.03 18.21
N GLU A 250 -12.99 -15.72 17.11
CA GLU A 250 -12.13 -16.79 16.56
C GLU A 250 -10.76 -16.26 16.13
N VAL A 251 -10.71 -15.06 15.55
CA VAL A 251 -9.45 -14.42 15.14
C VAL A 251 -8.74 -13.87 16.38
N LEU A 252 -9.47 -13.24 17.29
CA LEU A 252 -8.92 -12.72 18.54
C LEU A 252 -8.24 -13.80 19.38
N SER A 253 -8.75 -15.05 19.34
CA SER A 253 -8.12 -16.19 20.01
C SER A 253 -6.81 -16.66 19.37
N LYS A 254 -6.53 -16.30 18.12
CA LYS A 254 -5.35 -16.74 17.36
C LYS A 254 -4.22 -15.72 17.34
N ILE A 255 -4.54 -14.43 17.46
CA ILE A 255 -3.53 -13.38 17.50
C ILE A 255 -2.79 -13.37 18.82
N THR A 256 -1.49 -13.09 18.76
CA THR A 256 -0.60 -13.03 19.93
C THR A 256 -0.88 -11.80 20.80
N GLU A 257 -0.44 -11.82 22.07
CA GLU A 257 -0.53 -10.64 22.93
C GLU A 257 0.18 -9.43 22.31
N LYS A 258 1.31 -9.63 21.64
CA LYS A 258 2.01 -8.56 20.91
C LYS A 258 1.14 -7.97 19.80
N GLN A 259 0.47 -8.80 19.01
CA GLN A 259 -0.42 -8.36 17.93
C GLN A 259 -1.65 -7.62 18.44
N LYS A 260 -2.15 -7.95 19.64
CA LYS A 260 -3.27 -7.22 20.29
C LYS A 260 -2.92 -5.80 20.69
N HIS A 261 -1.64 -5.47 20.76
CA HIS A 261 -1.16 -4.13 21.11
C HIS A 261 -0.78 -3.29 19.88
N ILE A 262 -0.92 -3.86 18.68
CA ILE A 262 -0.75 -3.22 17.39
C ILE A 262 -2.12 -3.01 16.73
#